data_7f998992c1ea5a9e07573d33176e22ec
#
_entry.id   7f998992c1ea5a9e07573d33176e22ec
#
_cell.length_a   1.000
_cell.length_b   1.000
_cell.length_c   1.000
_cell.angle_alpha   90.00
_cell.angle_beta   90.00
_cell.angle_gamma   90.00
#
_symmetry.space_group_name_H-M   'P 1'
#
loop_
_entity.id
_entity.type
_entity.pdbx_description
1 polymer ?
#
loop_
_entity_poly.entity_id
_entity_poly.type
_entity_poly.pdbx_seq_one_letter_code
_entity_poly.pdbx_strand_id
1 'polypeptide(L)'
;IAACDLAELIGSAVALYLLFKIPLIIGIILTVLDVFLLLYFIKKGFRKLEAIVASLIGVIFICFAYEMILAHPPFGLMLSGFIPSVDIVFNPGMLYIAIGILGATVMPHNLYLHSSIVQTRAYEKTEAGRKEAIKFATIDSTAALLLAFLINAFILILAASTFHNNPLYRDTADLMDAYHLLPKILGVSLASIFFGVALLASGQNSTLTGTLAGQIVMEGFLNITLKPWARRLLTRMVAIIPALIITFLYGEKGIMSLLVLSQVILSMQLSFAVFPLVAFTSDKKKMGVFANKAWMKYLAWAIAIIIACLNMYLVVDVLSHQ
;
A
#
# COMPACT_ATOMS: atom_id res chain seq x y z
N ILE A 1 5.51 -10.35 -0.69
CA ILE A 1 6.34 -9.45 -1.52
C ILE A 1 5.92 -9.55 -2.98
N ALA A 2 5.87 -10.74 -3.60
CA ALA A 2 5.47 -10.88 -5.01
C ALA A 2 4.10 -10.24 -5.32
N ALA A 3 3.11 -10.38 -4.43
CA ALA A 3 1.81 -9.73 -4.58
C ALA A 3 1.90 -8.19 -4.51
N CYS A 4 2.80 -7.66 -3.68
CA CYS A 4 3.09 -6.23 -3.62
C CYS A 4 3.79 -5.76 -4.91
N ASP A 5 4.83 -6.47 -5.34
CA ASP A 5 5.54 -6.19 -6.60
C ASP A 5 4.59 -6.19 -7.80
N LEU A 6 3.59 -7.08 -7.80
CA LEU A 6 2.56 -7.14 -8.84
C LEU A 6 1.71 -5.86 -8.89
N ALA A 7 1.25 -5.39 -7.73
CA ALA A 7 0.47 -4.15 -7.65
C ALA A 7 1.28 -2.91 -8.08
N GLU A 8 2.56 -2.84 -7.67
CA GLU A 8 3.46 -1.77 -8.08
C GLU A 8 3.68 -1.72 -9.60
N LEU A 9 3.90 -2.90 -10.18
CA LEU A 9 4.10 -3.09 -11.60
C LEU A 9 2.87 -2.66 -12.39
N ILE A 10 1.70 -3.12 -11.98
CA ILE A 10 0.42 -2.77 -12.61
C ILE A 10 0.17 -1.26 -12.49
N GLY A 11 0.30 -0.69 -11.29
CA GLY A 11 0.08 0.74 -11.04
C GLY A 11 1.00 1.61 -11.89
N SER A 12 2.29 1.28 -11.97
CA SER A 12 3.25 2.00 -12.81
C SER A 12 2.95 1.86 -14.30
N ALA A 13 2.57 0.66 -14.78
CA ALA A 13 2.23 0.43 -16.18
C ALA A 13 0.95 1.19 -16.59
N VAL A 14 -0.06 1.19 -15.73
CA VAL A 14 -1.29 1.97 -15.92
C VAL A 14 -0.96 3.46 -15.94
N ALA A 15 -0.14 3.98 -15.04
CA ALA A 15 0.27 5.38 -15.04
C ALA A 15 1.00 5.78 -16.33
N LEU A 16 1.89 4.93 -16.83
CA LEU A 16 2.58 5.14 -18.11
C LEU A 16 1.60 5.15 -19.30
N TYR A 17 0.62 4.26 -19.29
CA TYR A 17 -0.44 4.26 -20.30
C TYR A 17 -1.28 5.54 -20.25
N LEU A 18 -1.70 5.97 -19.07
CA LEU A 18 -2.55 7.15 -18.90
C LEU A 18 -1.83 8.44 -19.31
N LEU A 19 -0.59 8.63 -18.86
CA LEU A 19 0.18 9.87 -19.10
C LEU A 19 0.80 9.94 -20.50
N PHE A 20 1.36 8.83 -20.99
CA PHE A 20 2.19 8.79 -22.18
C PHE A 20 1.61 7.95 -23.32
N LYS A 21 0.43 7.32 -23.09
CA LYS A 21 -0.22 6.41 -24.07
C LYS A 21 0.66 5.19 -24.43
N ILE A 22 1.56 4.79 -23.53
CA ILE A 22 2.39 3.60 -23.70
C ILE A 22 1.52 2.35 -23.48
N PRO A 23 1.43 1.40 -24.44
CA PRO A 23 0.65 0.18 -24.27
C PRO A 23 1.00 -0.55 -22.99
N LEU A 24 0.00 -1.11 -22.27
CA LEU A 24 0.17 -1.75 -20.95
C LEU A 24 1.28 -2.81 -20.93
N ILE A 25 1.34 -3.65 -21.97
CA ILE A 25 2.36 -4.69 -22.10
C ILE A 25 3.77 -4.06 -22.14
N ILE A 26 3.94 -2.98 -22.90
CA ILE A 26 5.22 -2.26 -22.96
C ILE A 26 5.49 -1.56 -21.63
N GLY A 27 4.47 -0.97 -21.00
CA GLY A 27 4.55 -0.39 -19.66
C GLY A 27 5.04 -1.40 -18.62
N ILE A 28 4.46 -2.60 -18.60
CA ILE A 28 4.87 -3.70 -17.72
C ILE A 28 6.37 -4.05 -17.94
N ILE A 29 6.82 -4.16 -19.18
CA ILE A 29 8.21 -4.44 -19.49
C ILE A 29 9.14 -3.30 -19.07
N LEU A 30 8.72 -2.05 -19.30
CA LEU A 30 9.50 -0.86 -18.90
C LEU A 30 9.71 -0.77 -17.40
N THR A 31 8.79 -1.27 -16.58
CA THR A 31 8.96 -1.28 -15.12
C THR A 31 10.15 -2.14 -14.65
N VAL A 32 10.69 -3.02 -15.49
CA VAL A 32 11.94 -3.74 -15.19
C VAL A 32 13.12 -2.76 -15.05
N LEU A 33 13.08 -1.65 -15.82
CA LEU A 33 14.13 -0.63 -15.79
C LEU A 33 14.18 0.13 -14.46
N ASP A 34 13.09 0.11 -13.67
CA ASP A 34 13.05 0.73 -12.33
C ASP A 34 14.13 0.13 -11.41
N VAL A 35 14.56 -1.10 -11.68
CA VAL A 35 15.68 -1.75 -10.97
C VAL A 35 16.97 -0.93 -11.09
N PHE A 36 17.27 -0.41 -12.27
CA PHE A 36 18.48 0.40 -12.49
C PHE A 36 18.39 1.76 -11.80
N LEU A 37 17.22 2.38 -11.84
CA LEU A 37 16.95 3.63 -11.14
C LEU A 37 17.15 3.45 -9.62
N LEU A 38 16.60 2.38 -9.07
CA LEU A 38 16.76 2.02 -7.67
C LEU A 38 18.24 1.84 -7.28
N LEU A 39 19.00 1.05 -8.07
CA LEU A 39 20.42 0.81 -7.82
C LEU A 39 21.24 2.10 -7.83
N TYR A 40 20.88 3.02 -8.70
CA TYR A 40 21.51 4.34 -8.75
C TYR A 40 21.27 5.11 -7.44
N PHE A 41 20.05 5.10 -6.89
CA PHE A 41 19.74 5.80 -5.65
C PHE A 41 20.32 5.14 -4.41
N ILE A 42 20.33 3.82 -4.33
CA ILE A 42 20.97 3.08 -3.22
C ILE A 42 22.46 3.44 -3.12
N LYS A 43 23.16 3.56 -4.25
CA LYS A 43 24.58 3.97 -4.26
C LYS A 43 24.82 5.39 -3.72
N LYS A 44 23.81 6.28 -3.77
CA LYS A 44 23.91 7.66 -3.27
C LYS A 44 23.73 7.82 -1.76
N GLY A 45 23.40 6.72 -1.06
CA GLY A 45 23.24 6.68 0.39
C GLY A 45 21.79 6.82 0.86
N PHE A 46 21.51 6.20 2.01
CA PHE A 46 20.18 6.03 2.58
C PHE A 46 19.42 7.35 2.81
N ARG A 47 20.11 8.41 3.25
CA ARG A 47 19.51 9.74 3.48
C ARG A 47 18.90 10.35 2.21
N LYS A 48 19.55 10.15 1.05
CA LYS A 48 19.03 10.64 -0.23
C LYS A 48 17.83 9.84 -0.68
N LEU A 49 17.84 8.54 -0.40
CA LEU A 49 16.70 7.67 -0.67
C LEU A 49 15.47 8.09 0.16
N GLU A 50 15.63 8.35 1.46
CA GLU A 50 14.55 8.87 2.32
C GLU A 50 14.00 10.21 1.79
N ALA A 51 14.85 11.12 1.35
CA ALA A 51 14.42 12.40 0.79
C ALA A 51 13.60 12.23 -0.50
N ILE A 52 13.96 11.28 -1.36
CA ILE A 52 13.21 10.97 -2.58
C ILE A 52 11.84 10.37 -2.22
N VAL A 53 11.80 9.38 -1.32
CA VAL A 53 10.57 8.79 -0.83
C VAL A 53 9.63 9.85 -0.26
N ALA A 54 10.15 10.73 0.61
CA ALA A 54 9.38 11.83 1.18
C ALA A 54 8.87 12.81 0.12
N SER A 55 9.69 13.15 -0.90
CA SER A 55 9.26 14.02 -1.98
C SER A 55 8.18 13.40 -2.86
N LEU A 56 8.26 12.10 -3.16
CA LEU A 56 7.22 11.38 -3.91
C LEU A 56 5.89 11.34 -3.13
N ILE A 57 5.94 11.09 -1.81
CA ILE A 57 4.75 11.16 -0.96
C ILE A 57 4.16 12.58 -0.96
N GLY A 58 5.01 13.61 -0.92
CA GLY A 58 4.58 15.01 -1.04
C GLY A 58 3.86 15.30 -2.36
N VAL A 59 4.38 14.78 -3.47
CA VAL A 59 3.72 14.91 -4.79
C VAL A 59 2.35 14.23 -4.79
N ILE A 60 2.26 13.00 -4.29
CA ILE A 60 1.00 12.25 -4.19
C ILE A 60 -0.02 13.03 -3.35
N PHE A 61 0.40 13.52 -2.18
CA PHE A 61 -0.45 14.30 -1.29
C PHE A 61 -0.98 15.57 -1.96
N ILE A 62 -0.11 16.34 -2.62
CA ILE A 62 -0.48 17.59 -3.30
C ILE A 62 -1.48 17.31 -4.43
N CYS A 63 -1.24 16.28 -5.24
CA CYS A 63 -2.14 15.90 -6.34
C CYS A 63 -3.54 15.56 -5.83
N PHE A 64 -3.66 14.64 -4.87
CA PHE A 64 -4.97 14.24 -4.33
C PHE A 64 -5.63 15.32 -3.47
N ALA A 65 -4.86 16.13 -2.74
CA ALA A 65 -5.42 17.28 -2.02
C ALA A 65 -6.03 18.31 -2.99
N TYR A 66 -5.38 18.56 -4.12
CA TYR A 66 -5.92 19.44 -5.15
C TYR A 66 -7.21 18.89 -5.77
N GLU A 67 -7.24 17.62 -6.15
CA GLU A 67 -8.45 16.96 -6.67
C GLU A 67 -9.58 16.95 -5.65
N MET A 68 -9.26 16.72 -4.37
CA MET A 68 -10.20 16.76 -3.27
C MET A 68 -10.85 18.15 -3.08
N ILE A 69 -10.05 19.22 -3.23
CA ILE A 69 -10.56 20.60 -3.19
C ILE A 69 -11.52 20.84 -4.36
N LEU A 70 -11.18 20.38 -5.56
CA LEU A 70 -12.04 20.54 -6.74
C LEU A 70 -13.34 19.73 -6.64
N ALA A 71 -13.32 18.58 -6.00
CA ALA A 71 -14.49 17.71 -5.86
C ALA A 71 -15.58 18.29 -4.92
N HIS A 72 -15.24 19.26 -4.07
CA HIS A 72 -16.15 19.90 -3.11
C HIS A 72 -17.07 18.91 -2.37
N PRO A 73 -16.57 17.83 -1.78
CA PRO A 73 -17.41 16.83 -1.15
C PRO A 73 -18.17 17.41 0.04
N PRO A 74 -19.45 17.02 0.26
CA PRO A 74 -20.23 17.51 1.37
C PRO A 74 -19.65 16.99 2.70
N PHE A 75 -19.22 17.91 3.56
CA PHE A 75 -18.50 17.62 4.81
C PHE A 75 -19.25 16.65 5.74
N GLY A 76 -20.57 16.78 5.83
CA GLY A 76 -21.40 15.88 6.64
C GLY A 76 -21.36 14.42 6.17
N LEU A 77 -21.40 14.19 4.86
CA LEU A 77 -21.28 12.83 4.29
C LEU A 77 -19.86 12.28 4.45
N MET A 78 -18.83 13.12 4.37
CA MET A 78 -17.47 12.71 4.67
C MET A 78 -17.35 12.15 6.09
N LEU A 79 -17.85 12.87 7.09
CA LEU A 79 -17.79 12.44 8.49
C LEU A 79 -18.59 11.16 8.74
N SER A 80 -19.76 11.02 8.14
CA SER A 80 -20.56 9.79 8.27
C SER A 80 -19.87 8.57 7.66
N GLY A 81 -19.05 8.76 6.63
CA GLY A 81 -18.27 7.69 5.99
C GLY A 81 -17.19 7.07 6.88
N PHE A 82 -16.80 7.73 7.99
CA PHE A 82 -15.88 7.14 8.98
C PHE A 82 -16.58 6.18 9.96
N ILE A 83 -17.92 6.10 9.93
CA ILE A 83 -18.68 5.16 10.76
C ILE A 83 -18.84 3.86 9.97
N PRO A 84 -18.26 2.72 10.43
CA PRO A 84 -18.36 1.47 9.72
C PRO A 84 -19.83 1.03 9.57
N SER A 85 -20.25 0.66 8.35
CA SER A 85 -21.54 0.04 8.12
C SER A 85 -21.46 -1.46 8.38
N VAL A 86 -22.52 -2.01 8.95
CA VAL A 86 -22.65 -3.46 9.17
C VAL A 86 -22.69 -4.21 7.84
N ASP A 87 -23.17 -3.58 6.78
CA ASP A 87 -23.26 -4.15 5.43
C ASP A 87 -21.89 -4.59 4.88
N ILE A 88 -20.78 -3.95 5.33
CA ILE A 88 -19.42 -4.35 4.95
C ILE A 88 -19.15 -5.82 5.29
N VAL A 89 -19.70 -6.33 6.39
CA VAL A 89 -19.48 -7.72 6.83
C VAL A 89 -20.43 -8.69 6.14
N PHE A 90 -21.67 -8.28 5.91
CA PHE A 90 -22.71 -9.20 5.38
C PHE A 90 -22.80 -9.21 3.84
N ASN A 91 -22.21 -8.24 3.15
CA ASN A 91 -22.13 -8.26 1.69
C ASN A 91 -20.75 -8.77 1.24
N PRO A 92 -20.66 -9.96 0.60
CA PRO A 92 -19.39 -10.56 0.22
C PRO A 92 -18.54 -9.66 -0.69
N GLY A 93 -19.16 -8.94 -1.61
CA GLY A 93 -18.47 -8.01 -2.51
C GLY A 93 -17.85 -6.82 -1.76
N MET A 94 -18.59 -6.25 -0.81
CA MET A 94 -18.08 -5.16 0.03
C MET A 94 -16.97 -5.66 0.96
N LEU A 95 -17.11 -6.84 1.54
CA LEU A 95 -16.09 -7.46 2.38
C LEU A 95 -14.81 -7.73 1.61
N TYR A 96 -14.90 -8.28 0.40
CA TYR A 96 -13.76 -8.53 -0.47
C TYR A 96 -12.95 -7.27 -0.75
N ILE A 97 -13.63 -6.17 -1.09
CA ILE A 97 -13.00 -4.86 -1.34
C ILE A 97 -12.41 -4.29 -0.04
N ALA A 98 -13.13 -4.36 1.09
CA ALA A 98 -12.66 -3.87 2.38
C ALA A 98 -11.39 -4.59 2.84
N ILE A 99 -11.32 -5.92 2.66
CA ILE A 99 -10.13 -6.72 2.95
C ILE A 99 -8.99 -6.37 1.98
N GLY A 100 -9.28 -6.13 0.71
CA GLY A 100 -8.32 -5.63 -0.26
C GLY A 100 -7.73 -4.28 0.17
N ILE A 101 -8.55 -3.32 0.59
CA ILE A 101 -8.11 -2.02 1.12
C ILE A 101 -7.24 -2.19 2.37
N LEU A 102 -7.61 -3.10 3.27
CA LEU A 102 -6.82 -3.40 4.47
C LEU A 102 -5.43 -3.94 4.09
N GLY A 103 -5.34 -4.87 3.15
CA GLY A 103 -4.09 -5.42 2.64
C GLY A 103 -3.22 -4.39 1.92
N ALA A 104 -3.83 -3.48 1.17
CA ALA A 104 -3.16 -2.37 0.51
C ALA A 104 -2.59 -1.35 1.51
N THR A 105 -3.30 -1.12 2.61
CA THR A 105 -2.92 -0.11 3.62
C THR A 105 -1.89 -0.65 4.60
N VAL A 106 -2.09 -1.86 5.12
CA VAL A 106 -1.23 -2.48 6.14
C VAL A 106 -0.49 -3.67 5.53
N MET A 107 0.59 -3.40 4.82
CA MET A 107 1.38 -4.44 4.17
C MET A 107 2.28 -5.16 5.19
N PRO A 108 2.27 -6.51 5.27
CA PRO A 108 3.04 -7.27 6.25
C PRO A 108 4.54 -6.99 6.22
N HIS A 109 5.10 -6.86 5.03
CA HIS A 109 6.52 -6.63 4.83
C HIS A 109 7.00 -5.23 5.29
N ASN A 110 6.10 -4.25 5.37
CA ASN A 110 6.43 -2.92 5.90
C ASN A 110 6.68 -2.95 7.41
N LEU A 111 6.07 -3.89 8.16
CA LEU A 111 6.37 -4.10 9.58
C LEU A 111 7.83 -4.53 9.77
N TYR A 112 8.32 -5.44 8.93
CA TYR A 112 9.72 -5.89 8.96
C TYR A 112 10.67 -4.79 8.47
N LEU A 113 10.31 -4.07 7.41
CA LEU A 113 11.10 -2.94 6.88
C LEU A 113 11.28 -1.88 7.96
N HIS A 114 10.21 -1.44 8.60
CA HIS A 114 10.27 -0.40 9.64
C HIS A 114 11.13 -0.85 10.83
N SER A 115 10.94 -2.08 11.29
CA SER A 115 11.74 -2.65 12.37
C SER A 115 13.24 -2.68 12.05
N SER A 116 13.61 -2.94 10.80
CA SER A 116 15.01 -2.95 10.36
C SER A 116 15.58 -1.53 10.24
N ILE A 117 14.82 -0.60 9.67
CA ILE A 117 15.26 0.80 9.51
C ILE A 117 15.53 1.47 10.84
N VAL A 118 14.69 1.24 11.85
CA VAL A 118 14.88 1.80 13.20
C VAL A 118 16.21 1.37 13.81
N GLN A 119 16.69 0.16 13.52
CA GLN A 119 17.97 -0.34 14.01
C GLN A 119 19.18 0.40 13.42
N THR A 120 19.04 1.08 12.29
CA THR A 120 20.12 1.86 11.66
C THR A 120 20.30 3.24 12.29
N ARG A 121 19.40 3.68 13.18
CA ARG A 121 19.46 4.97 13.86
C ARG A 121 20.51 4.95 14.97
N ALA A 122 21.27 6.02 15.08
CA ALA A 122 22.24 6.19 16.17
C ALA A 122 21.51 6.62 17.45
N TYR A 123 21.63 5.83 18.53
CA TYR A 123 21.15 6.16 19.86
C TYR A 123 22.07 5.55 20.92
N GLU A 124 22.09 6.10 22.12
CA GLU A 124 22.83 5.53 23.24
C GLU A 124 22.21 4.22 23.70
N LYS A 125 23.03 3.20 23.91
CA LYS A 125 22.58 1.87 24.33
C LYS A 125 22.18 1.79 25.82
N THR A 126 21.94 2.94 26.46
CA THR A 126 21.40 3.06 27.81
C THR A 126 19.88 2.91 27.82
N GLU A 127 19.28 2.72 28.99
CA GLU A 127 17.79 2.70 29.11
C GLU A 127 17.17 4.03 28.70
N ALA A 128 17.80 5.15 29.10
CA ALA A 128 17.36 6.50 28.72
C ALA A 128 17.44 6.71 27.22
N GLY A 129 18.56 6.35 26.56
CA GLY A 129 18.73 6.47 25.12
C GLY A 129 17.74 5.60 24.33
N ARG A 130 17.42 4.38 24.81
CA ARG A 130 16.38 3.53 24.22
C ARG A 130 14.99 4.15 24.35
N LYS A 131 14.64 4.74 25.50
CA LYS A 131 13.35 5.47 25.68
C LYS A 131 13.24 6.64 24.72
N GLU A 132 14.31 7.39 24.54
CA GLU A 132 14.37 8.49 23.60
C GLU A 132 14.20 8.00 22.14
N ALA A 133 14.91 6.95 21.74
CA ALA A 133 14.79 6.35 20.42
C ALA A 133 13.37 5.85 20.13
N ILE A 134 12.73 5.18 21.10
CA ILE A 134 11.32 4.73 20.98
C ILE A 134 10.39 5.93 20.82
N LYS A 135 10.60 7.01 21.59
CA LYS A 135 9.77 8.23 21.49
C LYS A 135 9.85 8.83 20.08
N PHE A 136 11.06 9.02 19.55
CA PHE A 136 11.24 9.57 18.21
C PHE A 136 10.69 8.63 17.12
N ALA A 137 10.94 7.32 17.22
CA ALA A 137 10.37 6.34 16.29
C ALA A 137 8.83 6.34 16.31
N THR A 138 8.22 6.52 17.48
CA THR A 138 6.76 6.62 17.61
C THR A 138 6.23 7.89 16.97
N ILE A 139 6.88 9.04 17.17
CA ILE A 139 6.47 10.31 16.57
C ILE A 139 6.60 10.22 15.05
N ASP A 140 7.72 9.74 14.54
CA ASP A 140 7.99 9.58 13.11
C ASP A 140 6.95 8.66 12.44
N SER A 141 6.72 7.47 13.01
CA SER A 141 5.70 6.53 12.51
C SER A 141 4.30 7.12 12.55
N THR A 142 3.94 7.80 13.64
CA THR A 142 2.59 8.38 13.78
C THR A 142 2.37 9.48 12.75
N ALA A 143 3.35 10.36 12.54
CA ALA A 143 3.27 11.43 11.54
C ALA A 143 3.17 10.85 10.11
N ALA A 144 4.00 9.86 9.78
CA ALA A 144 3.99 9.20 8.47
C ALA A 144 2.65 8.46 8.22
N LEU A 145 2.14 7.73 9.21
CA LEU A 145 0.88 7.00 9.09
C LEU A 145 -0.34 7.93 9.03
N LEU A 146 -0.32 9.08 9.74
CA LEU A 146 -1.37 10.09 9.60
C LEU A 146 -1.40 10.69 8.19
N LEU A 147 -0.23 10.98 7.60
CA LEU A 147 -0.15 11.46 6.23
C LEU A 147 -0.66 10.42 5.23
N ALA A 148 -0.26 9.15 5.40
CA ALA A 148 -0.76 8.05 4.58
C ALA A 148 -2.28 7.86 4.72
N PHE A 149 -2.81 7.97 5.94
CA PHE A 149 -4.25 7.94 6.20
C PHE A 149 -4.99 9.07 5.47
N LEU A 150 -4.47 10.29 5.50
CA LEU A 150 -5.06 11.43 4.77
C LEU A 150 -5.07 11.19 3.26
N ILE A 151 -3.99 10.69 2.68
CA ILE A 151 -3.94 10.35 1.25
C ILE A 151 -4.99 9.29 0.91
N ASN A 152 -5.06 8.21 1.67
CA ASN A 152 -6.05 7.16 1.45
C ASN A 152 -7.49 7.66 1.60
N ALA A 153 -7.74 8.53 2.60
CA ALA A 153 -9.04 9.16 2.77
C ALA A 153 -9.40 10.06 1.58
N PHE A 154 -8.45 10.86 1.09
CA PHE A 154 -8.68 11.71 -0.09
C PHE A 154 -9.06 10.89 -1.33
N ILE A 155 -8.37 9.78 -1.58
CA ILE A 155 -8.67 8.88 -2.71
C ILE A 155 -10.10 8.33 -2.59
N LEU A 156 -10.47 7.79 -1.42
CA LEU A 156 -11.79 7.21 -1.20
C LEU A 156 -12.91 8.26 -1.27
N ILE A 157 -12.71 9.43 -0.67
CA ILE A 157 -13.69 10.52 -0.67
C ILE A 157 -13.83 11.09 -2.09
N LEU A 158 -12.73 11.26 -2.82
CA LEU A 158 -12.74 11.68 -4.22
C LEU A 158 -13.56 10.69 -5.06
N ALA A 159 -13.27 9.39 -4.95
CA ALA A 159 -14.02 8.36 -5.69
C ALA A 159 -15.51 8.35 -5.33
N ALA A 160 -15.84 8.47 -4.04
CA ALA A 160 -17.24 8.50 -3.59
C ALA A 160 -17.98 9.74 -4.08
N SER A 161 -17.36 10.93 -4.02
CA SER A 161 -17.98 12.19 -4.42
C SER A 161 -18.13 12.35 -5.92
N THR A 162 -17.16 11.83 -6.70
CA THR A 162 -17.14 11.99 -8.16
C THR A 162 -17.92 10.89 -8.89
N PHE A 163 -17.80 9.64 -8.46
CA PHE A 163 -18.38 8.50 -9.18
C PHE A 163 -19.60 7.91 -8.49
N HIS A 164 -19.51 7.54 -7.23
CA HIS A 164 -20.58 6.80 -6.54
C HIS A 164 -21.88 7.60 -6.42
N ASN A 165 -21.82 8.88 -6.15
CA ASN A 165 -22.99 9.75 -6.03
C ASN A 165 -23.57 10.22 -7.38
N ASN A 166 -22.92 9.87 -8.49
CA ASN A 166 -23.40 10.23 -9.82
C ASN A 166 -24.01 9.02 -10.53
N PRO A 167 -25.35 9.01 -10.78
CA PRO A 167 -26.00 7.85 -11.41
C PRO A 167 -25.42 7.44 -12.76
N LEU A 168 -24.82 8.39 -13.49
CA LEU A 168 -24.21 8.12 -14.81
C LEU A 168 -22.86 7.41 -14.71
N TYR A 169 -22.19 7.49 -13.55
CA TYR A 169 -20.81 7.00 -13.40
C TYR A 169 -20.66 6.04 -12.20
N ARG A 170 -21.79 5.63 -11.61
CA ARG A 170 -21.82 4.78 -10.41
C ARG A 170 -21.12 3.44 -10.59
N ASP A 171 -21.16 2.90 -11.80
CA ASP A 171 -20.54 1.61 -12.14
C ASP A 171 -19.09 1.74 -12.61
N THR A 172 -18.49 2.94 -12.49
CA THR A 172 -17.08 3.17 -12.79
C THR A 172 -16.21 2.48 -11.76
N ALA A 173 -15.63 1.35 -12.13
CA ALA A 173 -14.79 0.53 -11.26
C ALA A 173 -13.35 0.44 -11.77
N ASP A 174 -13.02 1.11 -12.89
CA ASP A 174 -11.73 1.03 -13.55
C ASP A 174 -10.93 2.32 -13.39
N LEU A 175 -9.62 2.21 -13.14
CA LEU A 175 -8.71 3.35 -13.05
C LEU A 175 -8.62 4.15 -14.36
N MET A 176 -8.79 3.47 -15.49
CA MET A 176 -8.76 4.13 -16.80
C MET A 176 -9.99 4.97 -17.03
N ASP A 177 -11.16 4.44 -16.68
CA ASP A 177 -12.40 5.20 -16.74
C ASP A 177 -12.35 6.41 -15.79
N ALA A 178 -11.84 6.22 -14.57
CA ALA A 178 -11.66 7.32 -13.62
C ALA A 178 -10.80 8.44 -14.22
N TYR A 179 -9.66 8.11 -14.83
CA TYR A 179 -8.78 9.08 -15.49
C TYR A 179 -9.50 9.90 -16.58
N HIS A 180 -10.30 9.25 -17.42
CA HIS A 180 -11.02 9.92 -18.51
C HIS A 180 -12.24 10.72 -18.05
N LEU A 181 -12.84 10.35 -16.93
CA LEU A 181 -14.03 11.00 -16.38
C LEU A 181 -13.72 12.17 -15.45
N LEU A 182 -12.60 12.12 -14.71
CA LEU A 182 -12.21 13.17 -13.77
C LEU A 182 -12.25 14.58 -14.35
N PRO A 183 -11.70 14.87 -15.54
CA PRO A 183 -11.78 16.20 -16.12
C PRO A 183 -13.20 16.67 -16.41
N LYS A 184 -14.08 15.74 -16.82
CA LYS A 184 -15.48 16.06 -17.13
C LYS A 184 -16.29 16.36 -15.88
N ILE A 185 -15.99 15.64 -14.79
CA ILE A 185 -16.72 15.78 -13.52
C ILE A 185 -16.22 16.98 -12.74
N LEU A 186 -14.89 17.16 -12.63
CA LEU A 186 -14.27 18.24 -11.88
C LEU A 186 -14.18 19.57 -12.64
N GLY A 187 -14.47 19.57 -13.95
CA GLY A 187 -14.43 20.77 -14.79
C GLY A 187 -13.01 21.29 -15.10
N VAL A 188 -11.96 20.52 -14.75
CA VAL A 188 -10.55 20.90 -14.91
C VAL A 188 -9.80 19.84 -15.70
N SER A 189 -9.26 20.21 -16.86
CA SER A 189 -8.53 19.30 -17.75
C SER A 189 -7.26 18.71 -17.14
N LEU A 190 -6.65 19.40 -16.18
CA LEU A 190 -5.46 18.94 -15.47
C LEU A 190 -5.74 17.84 -14.41
N ALA A 191 -6.99 17.59 -14.03
CA ALA A 191 -7.32 16.59 -13.02
C ALA A 191 -6.80 15.19 -13.40
N SER A 192 -6.98 14.76 -14.66
CA SER A 192 -6.45 13.47 -15.10
C SER A 192 -4.92 13.40 -15.06
N ILE A 193 -4.24 14.52 -15.34
CA ILE A 193 -2.77 14.57 -15.27
C ILE A 193 -2.32 14.43 -13.82
N PHE A 194 -2.95 15.13 -12.87
CA PHE A 194 -2.64 14.99 -11.44
C PHE A 194 -2.86 13.57 -10.94
N PHE A 195 -3.98 12.94 -11.32
CA PHE A 195 -4.25 11.54 -11.02
C PHE A 195 -3.16 10.60 -11.57
N GLY A 196 -2.80 10.75 -12.86
CA GLY A 196 -1.75 9.96 -13.50
C GLY A 196 -0.37 10.16 -12.85
N VAL A 197 -0.01 11.40 -12.51
CA VAL A 197 1.25 11.75 -11.85
C VAL A 197 1.28 11.16 -10.43
N ALA A 198 0.18 11.25 -9.67
CA ALA A 198 0.08 10.65 -8.35
C ALA A 198 0.25 9.12 -8.42
N LEU A 199 -0.39 8.47 -9.39
CA LEU A 199 -0.29 7.02 -9.60
C LEU A 199 1.14 6.60 -9.97
N LEU A 200 1.82 7.34 -10.86
CA LEU A 200 3.21 7.08 -11.22
C LEU A 200 4.16 7.28 -10.03
N ALA A 201 4.00 8.38 -9.29
CA ALA A 201 4.79 8.66 -8.09
C ALA A 201 4.60 7.57 -7.02
N SER A 202 3.36 7.09 -6.85
CA SER A 202 3.03 5.98 -5.94
C SER A 202 3.74 4.69 -6.36
N GLY A 203 3.66 4.32 -7.64
CA GLY A 203 4.34 3.13 -8.17
C GLY A 203 5.86 3.19 -7.96
N GLN A 204 6.49 4.34 -8.22
CA GLN A 204 7.92 4.52 -8.01
C GLN A 204 8.30 4.47 -6.53
N ASN A 205 7.50 5.09 -5.66
CA ASN A 205 7.72 5.06 -4.22
C ASN A 205 7.66 3.63 -3.67
N SER A 206 6.62 2.88 -4.05
CA SER A 206 6.45 1.48 -3.66
C SER A 206 7.59 0.60 -4.16
N THR A 207 8.09 0.82 -5.38
CA THR A 207 9.25 0.10 -5.92
C THR A 207 10.50 0.27 -5.06
N LEU A 208 10.75 1.48 -4.56
CA LEU A 208 11.88 1.75 -3.66
C LEU A 208 11.73 1.01 -2.33
N THR A 209 10.60 1.15 -1.67
CA THR A 209 10.34 0.56 -0.34
C THR A 209 10.17 -0.96 -0.40
N GLY A 210 9.47 -1.50 -1.40
CA GLY A 210 9.27 -2.93 -1.61
C GLY A 210 10.58 -3.68 -1.87
N THR A 211 11.53 -3.05 -2.56
CA THR A 211 12.87 -3.64 -2.75
C THR A 211 13.64 -3.78 -1.44
N LEU A 212 13.61 -2.76 -0.60
CA LEU A 212 14.26 -2.80 0.72
C LEU A 212 13.59 -3.84 1.61
N ALA A 213 12.26 -3.88 1.63
CA ALA A 213 11.51 -4.88 2.38
C ALA A 213 11.81 -6.30 1.93
N GLY A 214 11.89 -6.52 0.60
CA GLY A 214 12.28 -7.79 0.01
C GLY A 214 13.68 -8.24 0.43
N GLN A 215 14.60 -7.30 0.56
CA GLN A 215 15.94 -7.59 1.08
C GLN A 215 15.91 -8.13 2.50
N ILE A 216 15.24 -7.42 3.37
CA ILE A 216 15.16 -7.74 4.80
C ILE A 216 14.51 -9.11 5.01
N VAL A 217 13.41 -9.38 4.29
CA VAL A 217 12.70 -10.65 4.41
C VAL A 217 13.53 -11.82 3.87
N MET A 218 14.18 -11.67 2.71
CA MET A 218 15.02 -12.75 2.15
C MET A 218 16.25 -13.03 3.00
N GLU A 219 16.91 -12.00 3.51
CA GLU A 219 18.08 -12.17 4.39
C GLU A 219 17.68 -12.72 5.76
N GLY A 220 16.58 -12.21 6.34
CA GLY A 220 16.15 -12.58 7.69
C GLY A 220 15.47 -13.94 7.81
N PHE A 221 14.67 -14.35 6.84
CA PHE A 221 13.89 -15.60 6.91
C PHE A 221 14.45 -16.74 6.06
N LEU A 222 15.08 -16.43 4.93
CA LEU A 222 15.54 -17.44 3.99
C LEU A 222 17.06 -17.61 3.98
N ASN A 223 17.80 -16.76 4.68
CA ASN A 223 19.27 -16.68 4.65
C ASN A 223 19.84 -16.58 3.23
N ILE A 224 19.08 -16.00 2.30
CA ILE A 224 19.48 -15.83 0.90
C ILE A 224 20.17 -14.47 0.74
N THR A 225 21.48 -14.50 0.52
CA THR A 225 22.30 -13.32 0.25
C THR A 225 22.55 -13.17 -1.25
N LEU A 226 21.59 -12.60 -1.96
CA LEU A 226 21.72 -12.27 -3.36
C LEU A 226 22.17 -10.82 -3.53
N LYS A 227 22.91 -10.54 -4.62
CA LYS A 227 23.18 -9.14 -5.01
C LYS A 227 21.84 -8.40 -5.18
N PRO A 228 21.73 -7.12 -4.75
CA PRO A 228 20.46 -6.39 -4.76
C PRO A 228 19.71 -6.41 -6.11
N TRP A 229 20.45 -6.30 -7.22
CA TRP A 229 19.85 -6.33 -8.55
C TRP A 229 19.29 -7.71 -8.91
N ALA A 230 20.01 -8.80 -8.59
CA ALA A 230 19.57 -10.16 -8.92
C ALA A 230 18.32 -10.55 -8.14
N ARG A 231 18.29 -10.17 -6.86
CA ARG A 231 17.11 -10.37 -6.01
C ARG A 231 15.90 -9.61 -6.55
N ARG A 232 16.06 -8.31 -6.85
CA ARG A 232 14.98 -7.51 -7.40
C ARG A 232 14.48 -8.05 -8.73
N LEU A 233 15.39 -8.47 -9.60
CA LEU A 233 15.02 -9.09 -10.87
C LEU A 233 14.20 -10.37 -10.65
N LEU A 234 14.59 -11.21 -9.70
CA LEU A 234 13.89 -12.46 -9.39
C LEU A 234 12.46 -12.18 -8.89
N THR A 235 12.28 -11.30 -7.90
CA THR A 235 10.95 -10.95 -7.39
C THR A 235 10.09 -10.30 -8.47
N ARG A 236 10.68 -9.43 -9.29
CA ARG A 236 10.00 -8.77 -10.41
C ARG A 236 9.53 -9.77 -11.47
N MET A 237 10.35 -10.76 -11.82
CA MET A 237 9.95 -11.81 -12.77
C MET A 237 8.75 -12.63 -12.29
N VAL A 238 8.68 -12.93 -10.99
CA VAL A 238 7.54 -13.62 -10.38
C VAL A 238 6.25 -12.78 -10.48
N ALA A 239 6.36 -11.46 -10.44
CA ALA A 239 5.22 -10.55 -10.60
C ALA A 239 4.84 -10.30 -12.07
N ILE A 240 5.84 -10.18 -12.96
CA ILE A 240 5.64 -9.89 -14.38
C ILE A 240 4.91 -11.01 -15.10
N ILE A 241 5.26 -12.28 -14.83
CA ILE A 241 4.69 -13.41 -15.53
C ILE A 241 3.15 -13.46 -15.39
N PRO A 242 2.57 -13.44 -14.19
CA PRO A 242 1.11 -13.38 -14.03
C PRO A 242 0.49 -12.14 -14.69
N ALA A 243 1.14 -10.96 -14.54
CA ALA A 243 0.64 -9.73 -15.11
C ALA A 243 0.56 -9.80 -16.65
N LEU A 244 1.60 -10.30 -17.32
CA LEU A 244 1.61 -10.45 -18.78
C LEU A 244 0.58 -11.49 -19.26
N ILE A 245 0.47 -12.64 -18.58
CA ILE A 245 -0.51 -13.67 -18.92
C ILE A 245 -1.94 -13.11 -18.82
N ILE A 246 -2.27 -12.46 -17.70
CA ILE A 246 -3.61 -11.90 -17.48
C ILE A 246 -3.89 -10.75 -18.44
N THR A 247 -2.91 -9.88 -18.70
CA THR A 247 -3.06 -8.79 -19.67
C THR A 247 -3.32 -9.33 -21.07
N PHE A 248 -2.64 -10.38 -21.47
CA PHE A 248 -2.79 -11.00 -22.80
C PHE A 248 -4.15 -11.70 -22.95
N LEU A 249 -4.62 -12.41 -21.90
CA LEU A 249 -5.85 -13.20 -21.95
C LEU A 249 -7.11 -12.37 -21.73
N TYR A 250 -7.08 -11.42 -20.80
CA TYR A 250 -8.26 -10.72 -20.28
C TYR A 250 -8.21 -9.19 -20.45
N GLY A 251 -7.10 -8.64 -20.98
CA GLY A 251 -6.94 -7.20 -21.18
C GLY A 251 -6.98 -6.39 -19.88
N GLU A 252 -7.52 -5.18 -19.98
CA GLU A 252 -7.54 -4.19 -18.89
C GLU A 252 -8.37 -4.66 -17.67
N LYS A 253 -9.53 -5.28 -17.90
CA LYS A 253 -10.39 -5.79 -16.82
C LYS A 253 -9.72 -6.87 -15.99
N GLY A 254 -8.95 -7.75 -16.62
CA GLY A 254 -8.18 -8.77 -15.93
C GLY A 254 -7.10 -8.18 -15.02
N ILE A 255 -6.45 -7.11 -15.47
CA ILE A 255 -5.44 -6.40 -14.68
C ILE A 255 -6.03 -5.80 -13.38
N MET A 256 -7.20 -5.18 -13.45
CA MET A 256 -7.85 -4.61 -12.29
C MET A 256 -8.24 -5.69 -11.27
N SER A 257 -8.81 -6.79 -11.74
CA SER A 257 -9.12 -7.95 -10.87
C SER A 257 -7.88 -8.53 -10.21
N LEU A 258 -6.78 -8.64 -10.95
CA LEU A 258 -5.49 -9.12 -10.43
C LEU A 258 -4.90 -8.16 -9.40
N LEU A 259 -5.06 -6.85 -9.61
CA LEU A 259 -4.65 -5.82 -8.65
C LEU A 259 -5.37 -6.02 -7.30
N VAL A 260 -6.69 -6.11 -7.31
CA VAL A 260 -7.49 -6.30 -6.09
C VAL A 260 -7.15 -7.62 -5.41
N LEU A 261 -7.07 -8.71 -6.17
CA LEU A 261 -6.71 -10.03 -5.65
C LEU A 261 -5.34 -10.01 -4.96
N SER A 262 -4.36 -9.31 -5.52
CA SER A 262 -3.03 -9.20 -4.91
C SER A 262 -3.09 -8.54 -3.53
N GLN A 263 -3.96 -7.55 -3.32
CA GLN A 263 -4.14 -6.87 -2.03
C GLN A 263 -4.88 -7.76 -1.02
N VAL A 264 -5.85 -8.55 -1.47
CA VAL A 264 -6.53 -9.54 -0.62
C VAL A 264 -5.52 -10.59 -0.11
N ILE A 265 -4.65 -11.09 -0.98
CA ILE A 265 -3.55 -11.99 -0.59
C ILE A 265 -2.64 -11.36 0.46
N LEU A 266 -2.31 -10.07 0.32
CA LEU A 266 -1.51 -9.35 1.31
C LEU A 266 -2.22 -9.24 2.66
N SER A 267 -3.54 -8.99 2.66
CA SER A 267 -4.33 -8.96 3.89
C SER A 267 -4.35 -10.31 4.61
N MET A 268 -4.49 -11.41 3.86
CA MET A 268 -4.44 -12.76 4.44
C MET A 268 -3.10 -13.04 5.15
N GLN A 269 -2.00 -12.59 4.56
CA GLN A 269 -0.67 -12.74 5.14
C GLN A 269 -0.44 -11.84 6.37
N LEU A 270 -1.18 -10.74 6.49
CA LEU A 270 -1.03 -9.79 7.58
C LEU A 270 -1.19 -10.44 8.96
N SER A 271 -2.13 -11.35 9.10
CA SER A 271 -2.37 -12.09 10.36
C SER A 271 -1.12 -12.83 10.81
N PHE A 272 -0.37 -13.47 9.91
CA PHE A 272 0.87 -14.18 10.22
C PHE A 272 2.02 -13.26 10.66
N ALA A 273 1.99 -11.98 10.29
CA ALA A 273 2.97 -10.99 10.73
C ALA A 273 2.56 -10.36 12.07
N VAL A 274 1.29 -10.01 12.23
CA VAL A 274 0.80 -9.25 13.38
C VAL A 274 0.76 -10.10 14.65
N PHE A 275 0.33 -11.37 14.59
CA PHE A 275 0.29 -12.24 15.78
C PHE A 275 1.66 -12.39 16.46
N PRO A 276 2.74 -12.77 15.76
CA PRO A 276 4.07 -12.84 16.37
C PRO A 276 4.55 -11.48 16.88
N LEU A 277 4.28 -10.39 16.12
CA LEU A 277 4.68 -9.05 16.52
C LEU A 277 4.08 -8.66 17.87
N VAL A 278 2.76 -8.84 18.04
CA VAL A 278 2.06 -8.53 19.29
C VAL A 278 2.53 -9.44 20.43
N ALA A 279 2.76 -10.73 20.15
CA ALA A 279 3.27 -11.67 21.13
C ALA A 279 4.67 -11.26 21.62
N PHE A 280 5.60 -10.93 20.71
CA PHE A 280 6.97 -10.56 21.07
C PHE A 280 7.03 -9.22 21.80
N THR A 281 6.32 -8.19 21.33
CA THR A 281 6.32 -6.86 21.96
C THR A 281 5.59 -6.83 23.31
N SER A 282 4.76 -7.83 23.60
CA SER A 282 4.07 -7.99 24.88
C SER A 282 4.81 -8.88 25.88
N ASP A 283 5.88 -9.56 25.45
CA ASP A 283 6.64 -10.47 26.29
C ASP A 283 7.67 -9.70 27.14
N LYS A 284 7.43 -9.66 28.47
CA LYS A 284 8.33 -9.02 29.42
C LYS A 284 9.73 -9.65 29.46
N LYS A 285 9.86 -10.95 29.16
CA LYS A 285 11.18 -11.61 29.14
C LYS A 285 12.05 -11.12 27.99
N LYS A 286 11.43 -10.78 26.86
CA LYS A 286 12.12 -10.27 25.67
C LYS A 286 12.30 -8.75 25.71
N MET A 287 11.25 -8.01 26.10
CA MET A 287 11.21 -6.55 26.02
C MET A 287 11.57 -5.85 27.34
N GLY A 288 11.63 -6.56 28.46
CA GLY A 288 11.93 -5.99 29.77
C GLY A 288 10.96 -4.86 30.14
N VAL A 289 11.52 -3.70 30.48
CA VAL A 289 10.77 -2.47 30.82
C VAL A 289 10.03 -1.84 29.65
N PHE A 290 10.36 -2.24 28.42
CA PHE A 290 9.75 -1.72 27.17
C PHE A 290 8.59 -2.57 26.67
N ALA A 291 8.17 -3.61 27.42
CA ALA A 291 7.01 -4.41 27.05
C ALA A 291 5.74 -3.57 26.97
N ASN A 292 4.87 -3.93 26.05
CA ASN A 292 3.60 -3.23 25.84
C ASN A 292 2.80 -3.09 27.13
N LYS A 293 2.24 -1.91 27.39
CA LYS A 293 1.29 -1.69 28.48
C LYS A 293 0.04 -2.56 28.29
N ALA A 294 -0.62 -2.92 29.38
CA ALA A 294 -1.77 -3.84 29.36
C ALA A 294 -2.86 -3.41 28.33
N TRP A 295 -3.27 -2.13 28.33
CA TRP A 295 -4.28 -1.62 27.41
C TRP A 295 -3.85 -1.75 25.94
N MET A 296 -2.58 -1.45 25.63
CA MET A 296 -2.02 -1.56 24.28
C MET A 296 -1.95 -3.02 23.83
N LYS A 297 -1.55 -3.92 24.74
CA LYS A 297 -1.54 -5.36 24.49
C LYS A 297 -2.94 -5.86 24.11
N TYR A 298 -3.96 -5.55 24.94
CA TYR A 298 -5.32 -6.01 24.68
C TYR A 298 -5.90 -5.40 23.40
N LEU A 299 -5.67 -4.11 23.14
CA LEU A 299 -6.10 -3.45 21.91
C LEU A 299 -5.44 -4.10 20.68
N ALA A 300 -4.13 -4.32 20.72
CA ALA A 300 -3.41 -4.94 19.61
C ALA A 300 -3.89 -6.37 19.32
N TRP A 301 -4.14 -7.18 20.37
CA TRP A 301 -4.73 -8.51 20.22
C TRP A 301 -6.15 -8.45 19.65
N ALA A 302 -6.99 -7.54 20.12
CA ALA A 302 -8.35 -7.38 19.60
C ALA A 302 -8.32 -7.05 18.10
N ILE A 303 -7.49 -6.09 17.67
CA ILE A 303 -7.33 -5.74 16.27
C ILE A 303 -6.80 -6.94 15.45
N ALA A 304 -5.79 -7.65 15.94
CA ALA A 304 -5.22 -8.82 15.26
C ALA A 304 -6.27 -9.92 15.06
N ILE A 305 -7.10 -10.19 16.07
CA ILE A 305 -8.17 -11.19 16.00
C ILE A 305 -9.25 -10.75 15.03
N ILE A 306 -9.68 -9.48 15.04
CA ILE A 306 -10.68 -8.95 14.10
C ILE A 306 -10.20 -9.13 12.66
N ILE A 307 -8.96 -8.75 12.36
CA ILE A 307 -8.37 -8.92 11.02
C ILE A 307 -8.36 -10.40 10.61
N ALA A 308 -7.94 -11.29 11.50
CA ALA A 308 -7.91 -12.72 11.23
C ALA A 308 -9.31 -13.31 11.00
N CYS A 309 -10.29 -12.90 11.79
CA CYS A 309 -11.68 -13.34 11.64
C CYS A 309 -12.28 -12.88 10.30
N LEU A 310 -12.06 -11.62 9.91
CA LEU A 310 -12.54 -11.09 8.63
C LEU A 310 -11.92 -11.83 7.44
N ASN A 311 -10.60 -12.04 7.49
CA ASN A 311 -9.91 -12.82 6.45
C ASN A 311 -10.42 -14.28 6.38
N MET A 312 -10.62 -14.93 7.53
CA MET A 312 -11.13 -16.30 7.58
C MET A 312 -12.58 -16.37 7.05
N TYR A 313 -13.42 -15.41 7.42
CA TYR A 313 -14.79 -15.33 6.94
C TYR A 313 -14.82 -15.19 5.41
N LEU A 314 -13.97 -14.32 4.82
CA LEU A 314 -13.86 -14.20 3.37
C LEU A 314 -13.43 -15.53 2.70
N VAL A 315 -12.45 -16.23 3.27
CA VAL A 315 -12.02 -17.54 2.73
C VAL A 315 -13.15 -18.55 2.73
N VAL A 316 -13.89 -18.64 3.84
CA VAL A 316 -15.03 -19.57 3.96
C VAL A 316 -16.13 -19.19 2.98
N ASP A 317 -16.45 -17.90 2.82
CA ASP A 317 -17.45 -17.41 1.89
C ASP A 317 -17.09 -17.77 0.43
N VAL A 318 -15.85 -17.48 0.02
CA VAL A 318 -15.36 -17.82 -1.33
C VAL A 318 -15.41 -19.33 -1.59
N LEU A 319 -15.05 -20.16 -0.60
CA LEU A 319 -15.07 -21.62 -0.75
C LEU A 319 -16.48 -22.21 -0.73
N SER A 320 -17.45 -21.56 -0.07
CA SER A 320 -18.84 -22.05 0.03
C SER A 320 -19.69 -21.70 -1.19
N HIS A 321 -19.25 -20.74 -2.02
CA HIS A 321 -19.98 -20.29 -3.21
C HIS A 321 -19.32 -20.76 -4.53
N GLN A 322 -18.29 -21.63 -4.47
CA GLN A 322 -17.77 -22.41 -5.60
C GLN A 322 -18.48 -23.74 -5.73
#